data_6b911beb139098e95979c8df32aa485f
#
_entry.id   6b911beb139098e95979c8df32aa485f
#
_cell.length_a   1.000
_cell.length_b   1.000
_cell.length_c   1.000
_cell.angle_alpha   90.00
_cell.angle_beta   90.00
_cell.angle_gamma   90.00
#
_symmetry.space_group_name_H-M   'P 1'
#
loop_
_entity.id
_entity.type
_entity.pdbx_description
1 polymer ?
#
loop_
_entity_poly.entity_id
_entity_poly.type
_entity_poly.pdbx_seq_one_letter_code
_entity_poly.pdbx_strand_id
1 'polypeptide(L)'
;MNLENLNQFFINKHVWIILLTIIISIILLGAKDRILNRAIRRIEQRDNSREFKREITYIKLAKHIINYVIIIIAFLFILQLLGFNVSSLIAGLGVVSVIAGLALQDALKDMIMGFNIIVDNYFSVGDIIKIGDVEGKVIELGVKSTKLKDVNNDNIFVIAN
;
A
#
# COMPACT_ATOMS: atom_id res chain seq x y z
N MET A 1 -17.70 3.19 -48.84
CA MET A 1 -17.29 2.42 -47.67
C MET A 1 -18.58 2.08 -46.93
N ASN A 2 -19.02 0.80 -46.93
CA ASN A 2 -20.33 0.40 -46.41
C ASN A 2 -20.40 0.56 -44.91
N LEU A 3 -21.57 0.98 -44.38
CA LEU A 3 -21.82 1.13 -42.94
C LEU A 3 -21.51 -0.15 -42.12
N GLU A 4 -21.69 -1.31 -42.74
CA GLU A 4 -21.35 -2.61 -42.14
C GLU A 4 -19.82 -2.78 -41.90
N ASN A 5 -19.00 -2.32 -42.85
CA ASN A 5 -17.54 -2.39 -42.70
C ASN A 5 -17.02 -1.42 -41.63
N LEU A 6 -17.64 -0.28 -41.45
CA LEU A 6 -17.36 0.65 -40.37
C LEU A 6 -17.73 0.06 -39.00
N ASN A 7 -18.92 -0.53 -38.89
CA ASN A 7 -19.35 -1.18 -37.64
C ASN A 7 -18.45 -2.36 -37.25
N GLN A 8 -18.07 -3.20 -38.20
CA GLN A 8 -17.14 -4.29 -37.95
C GLN A 8 -15.76 -3.79 -37.55
N PHE A 9 -15.29 -2.69 -38.14
CA PHE A 9 -13.99 -2.08 -37.76
C PHE A 9 -14.02 -1.53 -36.34
N PHE A 10 -15.11 -0.85 -35.93
CA PHE A 10 -15.25 -0.34 -34.57
C PHE A 10 -15.40 -1.48 -33.55
N ILE A 11 -16.18 -2.51 -33.83
CA ILE A 11 -16.37 -3.68 -33.00
C ILE A 11 -15.01 -4.41 -32.82
N ASN A 12 -14.28 -4.65 -33.89
CA ASN A 12 -12.96 -5.26 -33.85
C ASN A 12 -11.98 -4.43 -33.02
N LYS A 13 -11.98 -3.11 -33.14
CA LYS A 13 -11.11 -2.23 -32.36
C LYS A 13 -11.39 -2.33 -30.85
N HIS A 14 -12.65 -2.29 -30.44
CA HIS A 14 -13.02 -2.42 -29.01
C HIS A 14 -12.67 -3.79 -28.46
N VAL A 15 -12.90 -4.86 -29.22
CA VAL A 15 -12.51 -6.22 -28.82
C VAL A 15 -10.99 -6.33 -28.61
N TRP A 16 -10.19 -5.76 -29.53
CA TRP A 16 -8.73 -5.75 -29.39
C TRP A 16 -8.26 -4.96 -28.15
N ILE A 17 -8.90 -3.83 -27.85
CA ILE A 17 -8.56 -3.04 -26.67
C ILE A 17 -8.94 -3.79 -25.38
N ILE A 18 -10.07 -4.48 -25.34
CA ILE A 18 -10.48 -5.30 -24.20
C ILE A 18 -9.46 -6.44 -23.98
N LEU A 19 -9.09 -7.17 -25.04
CA LEU A 19 -8.08 -8.23 -24.95
C LEU A 19 -6.74 -7.69 -24.44
N LEU A 20 -6.30 -6.54 -24.95
CA LEU A 20 -5.08 -5.88 -24.52
C LEU A 20 -5.16 -5.47 -23.04
N THR A 21 -6.27 -4.95 -22.58
CA THR A 21 -6.50 -4.60 -21.17
C THR A 21 -6.41 -5.82 -20.26
N ILE A 22 -7.02 -6.93 -20.66
CA ILE A 22 -6.94 -8.20 -19.92
C ILE A 22 -5.50 -8.69 -19.86
N ILE A 23 -4.79 -8.68 -20.99
CA ILE A 23 -3.39 -9.11 -21.07
C ILE A 23 -2.51 -8.24 -20.16
N ILE A 24 -2.65 -6.92 -20.22
CA ILE A 24 -1.90 -6.00 -19.36
C ILE A 24 -2.21 -6.26 -17.90
N SER A 25 -3.47 -6.45 -17.53
CA SER A 25 -3.87 -6.76 -16.15
C SER A 25 -3.23 -8.07 -15.65
N ILE A 26 -3.22 -9.11 -16.47
CA ILE A 26 -2.58 -10.39 -16.14
C ILE A 26 -1.06 -10.21 -15.98
N ILE A 27 -0.42 -9.42 -16.86
CA ILE A 27 1.03 -9.14 -16.78
C ILE A 27 1.34 -8.37 -15.49
N LEU A 28 0.56 -7.34 -15.15
CA LEU A 28 0.74 -6.55 -13.92
C LEU A 28 0.57 -7.42 -12.67
N LEU A 29 -0.46 -8.26 -12.62
CA LEU A 29 -0.68 -9.19 -11.52
C LEU A 29 0.47 -10.19 -11.41
N GLY A 30 0.93 -10.75 -12.52
CA GLY A 30 2.05 -11.70 -12.53
C GLY A 30 3.40 -11.08 -12.18
N ALA A 31 3.69 -9.87 -12.70
CA ALA A 31 4.92 -9.13 -12.39
C ALA A 31 5.01 -8.79 -10.90
N LYS A 32 3.93 -8.23 -10.34
CA LYS A 32 3.82 -7.92 -8.93
C LYS A 32 4.00 -9.18 -8.07
N ASP A 33 3.32 -10.28 -8.42
CA ASP A 33 3.45 -11.55 -7.69
C ASP A 33 4.87 -12.09 -7.70
N ARG A 34 5.58 -11.96 -8.81
CA ARG A 34 7.01 -12.34 -8.88
C ARG A 34 7.87 -11.49 -7.95
N ILE A 35 7.65 -10.18 -7.91
CA ILE A 35 8.43 -9.26 -7.07
C ILE A 35 8.18 -9.55 -5.59
N LEU A 36 6.90 -9.59 -5.18
CA LEU A 36 6.52 -9.79 -3.78
C LEU A 36 6.88 -11.19 -3.28
N ASN A 37 6.68 -12.24 -4.08
CA ASN A 37 7.06 -13.59 -3.70
C ASN A 37 8.59 -13.76 -3.60
N ARG A 38 9.38 -13.03 -4.42
CA ARG A 38 10.84 -12.99 -4.25
C ARG A 38 11.25 -12.30 -2.95
N ALA A 39 10.58 -11.20 -2.58
CA ALA A 39 10.80 -10.53 -1.31
C ALA A 39 10.48 -11.44 -0.13
N ILE A 40 9.31 -12.08 -0.14
CA ILE A 40 8.89 -13.05 0.90
C ILE A 40 9.92 -14.17 1.05
N ARG A 41 10.33 -14.81 -0.06
CA ARG A 41 11.32 -15.91 -0.01
C ARG A 41 12.66 -15.47 0.57
N ARG A 42 13.11 -14.25 0.27
CA ARG A 42 14.37 -13.72 0.84
C ARG A 42 14.27 -13.50 2.35
N ILE A 43 13.11 -13.11 2.83
CA ILE A 43 12.85 -12.92 4.28
C ILE A 43 12.76 -14.29 4.97
N GLU A 44 12.02 -15.25 4.40
CA GLU A 44 11.87 -16.59 4.96
C GLU A 44 13.20 -17.35 5.07
N GLN A 45 14.16 -17.07 4.18
CA GLN A 45 15.50 -17.71 4.21
C GLN A 45 16.44 -17.09 5.25
N ARG A 46 16.16 -15.88 5.74
CA ARG A 46 17.06 -15.18 6.67
C ARG A 46 16.87 -15.58 8.12
N ASP A 47 15.65 -15.74 8.56
CA ASP A 47 15.36 -16.10 9.96
C ASP A 47 13.91 -16.60 10.09
N ASN A 48 13.67 -17.54 11.02
CA ASN A 48 12.36 -18.14 11.29
C ASN A 48 11.72 -17.58 12.57
N SER A 49 12.16 -16.40 13.02
CA SER A 49 11.66 -15.74 14.22
C SER A 49 10.22 -15.24 14.06
N ARG A 50 9.56 -14.97 15.20
CA ARG A 50 8.17 -14.45 15.22
C ARG A 50 8.05 -13.08 14.57
N GLU A 51 9.10 -12.27 14.59
CA GLU A 51 9.13 -10.93 14.00
C GLU A 51 9.03 -10.99 12.48
N PHE A 52 9.78 -11.86 11.83
CA PHE A 52 9.73 -12.06 10.38
C PHE A 52 8.38 -12.59 9.89
N LYS A 53 7.70 -13.41 10.69
CA LYS A 53 6.34 -13.87 10.35
C LYS A 53 5.34 -12.72 10.30
N ARG A 54 5.50 -11.69 11.13
CA ARG A 54 4.66 -10.46 11.07
C ARG A 54 4.93 -9.67 9.79
N GLU A 55 6.19 -9.48 9.41
CA GLU A 55 6.56 -8.77 8.17
C GLU A 55 5.98 -9.45 6.93
N ILE A 56 6.08 -10.78 6.84
CA ILE A 56 5.49 -11.54 5.75
C ILE A 56 3.97 -11.35 5.68
N THR A 57 3.30 -11.26 6.83
CA THR A 57 1.86 -11.03 6.88
C THR A 57 1.49 -9.65 6.31
N TYR A 58 2.24 -8.60 6.63
CA TYR A 58 2.02 -7.26 6.05
C TYR A 58 2.23 -7.24 4.54
N ILE A 59 3.27 -7.91 4.04
CA ILE A 59 3.52 -8.03 2.60
C ILE A 59 2.37 -8.78 1.90
N LYS A 60 1.86 -9.85 2.51
CA LYS A 60 0.71 -10.59 1.97
C LYS A 60 -0.57 -9.74 1.95
N LEU A 61 -0.84 -8.98 3.01
CA LEU A 61 -1.97 -8.05 3.05
C LEU A 61 -1.86 -6.97 1.96
N ALA A 62 -0.70 -6.32 1.84
CA ALA A 62 -0.45 -5.34 0.79
C ALA A 62 -0.64 -5.95 -0.61
N LYS A 63 -0.19 -7.19 -0.82
CA LYS A 63 -0.39 -7.93 -2.07
C LYS A 63 -1.88 -8.08 -2.42
N HIS A 64 -2.72 -8.44 -1.44
CA HIS A 64 -4.16 -8.60 -1.67
C HIS A 64 -4.83 -7.26 -1.99
N ILE A 65 -4.49 -6.20 -1.25
CA ILE A 65 -5.04 -4.86 -1.51
C ILE A 65 -4.69 -4.41 -2.94
N ILE A 66 -3.44 -4.54 -3.36
CA ILE A 66 -2.99 -4.18 -4.71
C ILE A 66 -3.74 -5.02 -5.77
N ASN A 67 -3.99 -6.31 -5.51
CA ASN A 67 -4.77 -7.15 -6.41
C ASN A 67 -6.18 -6.60 -6.63
N TYR A 68 -6.88 -6.29 -5.55
CA TYR A 68 -8.23 -5.75 -5.64
C TYR A 68 -8.27 -4.43 -6.41
N VAL A 69 -7.32 -3.53 -6.16
CA VAL A 69 -7.22 -2.25 -6.89
C VAL A 69 -7.03 -2.48 -8.39
N ILE A 70 -6.11 -3.36 -8.80
CA ILE A 70 -5.87 -3.67 -10.22
C ILE A 70 -7.13 -4.27 -10.86
N ILE A 71 -7.80 -5.20 -10.19
CA ILE A 71 -9.00 -5.86 -10.70
C ILE A 71 -10.14 -4.84 -10.85
N ILE A 72 -10.36 -3.97 -9.86
CA ILE A 72 -11.41 -2.94 -9.91
C ILE A 72 -11.16 -1.98 -11.06
N ILE A 73 -9.92 -1.49 -11.23
CA ILE A 73 -9.57 -0.57 -12.32
C ILE A 73 -9.78 -1.24 -13.68
N ALA A 74 -9.31 -2.47 -13.86
CA ALA A 74 -9.49 -3.22 -15.10
C ALA A 74 -10.97 -3.45 -15.42
N PHE A 75 -11.76 -3.80 -14.41
CA PHE A 75 -13.21 -4.01 -14.54
C PHE A 75 -13.93 -2.74 -14.98
N LEU A 76 -13.67 -1.61 -14.33
CA LEU A 76 -14.26 -0.32 -14.70
C LEU A 76 -13.88 0.08 -16.12
N PHE A 77 -12.63 -0.14 -16.52
CA PHE A 77 -12.16 0.17 -17.86
C PHE A 77 -12.85 -0.69 -18.93
N ILE A 78 -13.04 -1.98 -18.65
CA ILE A 78 -13.76 -2.89 -19.54
C ILE A 78 -15.24 -2.45 -19.67
N LEU A 79 -15.91 -2.11 -18.56
CA LEU A 79 -17.29 -1.60 -18.60
C LEU A 79 -17.41 -0.35 -19.46
N GLN A 80 -16.46 0.58 -19.34
CA GLN A 80 -16.44 1.80 -20.14
C GLN A 80 -16.29 1.49 -21.65
N LEU A 81 -15.44 0.53 -22.02
CA LEU A 81 -15.26 0.09 -23.41
C LEU A 81 -16.51 -0.60 -23.97
N LEU A 82 -17.31 -1.25 -23.11
CA LEU A 82 -18.60 -1.84 -23.49
C LEU A 82 -19.73 -0.79 -23.61
N GLY A 83 -19.43 0.50 -23.38
CA GLY A 83 -20.38 1.60 -23.50
C GLY A 83 -21.17 1.91 -22.23
N PHE A 84 -20.87 1.26 -21.08
CA PHE A 84 -21.49 1.61 -19.82
C PHE A 84 -20.93 2.92 -19.27
N ASN A 85 -21.79 3.77 -18.74
CA ASN A 85 -21.36 4.99 -18.06
C ASN A 85 -20.87 4.67 -16.66
N VAL A 86 -19.55 4.64 -16.49
CA VAL A 86 -18.89 4.33 -15.20
C VAL A 86 -18.67 5.56 -14.32
N SER A 87 -19.08 6.75 -14.76
CA SER A 87 -18.81 8.02 -14.04
C SER A 87 -19.37 8.00 -12.62
N SER A 88 -20.58 7.49 -12.41
CA SER A 88 -21.19 7.37 -11.08
C SER A 88 -20.47 6.35 -10.19
N LEU A 89 -19.97 5.26 -10.78
CA LEU A 89 -19.17 4.26 -10.04
C LEU A 89 -17.84 4.84 -9.60
N ILE A 90 -17.15 5.58 -10.51
CA ILE A 90 -15.91 6.26 -10.19
C ILE A 90 -16.12 7.33 -9.12
N ALA A 91 -17.20 8.12 -9.22
CA ALA A 91 -17.56 9.12 -8.23
C ALA A 91 -17.79 8.47 -6.85
N GLY A 92 -18.55 7.37 -6.80
CA GLY A 92 -18.77 6.61 -5.56
C GLY A 92 -17.47 6.06 -4.95
N LEU A 93 -16.60 5.47 -5.78
CA LEU A 93 -15.27 5.01 -5.33
C LEU A 93 -14.40 6.18 -4.84
N GLY A 94 -14.53 7.36 -5.45
CA GLY A 94 -13.86 8.58 -4.99
C GLY A 94 -14.26 8.96 -3.57
N VAL A 95 -15.55 8.94 -3.25
CA VAL A 95 -16.05 9.20 -1.90
C VAL A 95 -15.50 8.17 -0.90
N VAL A 96 -15.58 6.88 -1.24
CA VAL A 96 -15.03 5.81 -0.39
C VAL A 96 -13.52 6.01 -0.16
N SER A 97 -12.77 6.42 -1.20
CA SER A 97 -11.34 6.67 -1.11
C SER A 97 -11.01 7.84 -0.17
N VAL A 98 -11.82 8.91 -0.17
CA VAL A 98 -11.68 10.04 0.75
C VAL A 98 -11.92 9.58 2.18
N ILE A 99 -12.99 8.83 2.44
CA ILE A 99 -13.29 8.30 3.78
C ILE A 99 -12.16 7.41 4.28
N ALA A 100 -11.66 6.50 3.43
CA ALA A 100 -10.53 5.64 3.76
C ALA A 100 -9.25 6.44 4.03
N GLY A 101 -8.99 7.50 3.24
CA GLY A 101 -7.86 8.41 3.43
C GLY A 101 -7.92 9.14 4.78
N LEU A 102 -9.09 9.65 5.14
CA LEU A 102 -9.32 10.29 6.45
C LEU A 102 -9.14 9.29 7.60
N ALA A 103 -9.62 8.06 7.46
CA ALA A 103 -9.44 7.02 8.47
C ALA A 103 -7.96 6.62 8.67
N LEU A 104 -7.12 6.76 7.65
CA LEU A 104 -5.69 6.44 7.69
C LEU A 104 -4.80 7.66 7.94
N GLN A 105 -5.38 8.86 8.05
CA GLN A 105 -4.64 10.14 8.12
C GLN A 105 -3.60 10.16 9.24
N ASP A 106 -3.99 9.76 10.46
CA ASP A 106 -3.08 9.79 11.60
C ASP A 106 -1.93 8.78 11.43
N ALA A 107 -2.23 7.58 10.93
CA ALA A 107 -1.19 6.59 10.66
C ALA A 107 -0.18 7.08 9.61
N LEU A 108 -0.64 7.75 8.56
CA LEU A 108 0.24 8.35 7.54
C LEU A 108 1.06 9.50 8.12
N LYS A 109 0.46 10.33 8.98
CA LYS A 109 1.17 11.42 9.67
C LYS A 109 2.31 10.87 10.53
N ASP A 110 2.04 9.86 11.37
CA ASP A 110 3.05 9.20 12.19
C ASP A 110 4.21 8.65 11.34
N MET A 111 3.88 8.03 10.19
CA MET A 111 4.91 7.49 9.29
C MET A 111 5.77 8.58 8.66
N ILE A 112 5.19 9.72 8.26
CA ILE A 112 5.93 10.86 7.71
C ILE A 112 6.82 11.47 8.79
N MET A 113 6.32 11.61 10.01
CA MET A 113 7.11 12.13 11.13
C MET A 113 8.26 11.19 11.49
N GLY A 114 8.01 9.88 11.55
CA GLY A 114 9.08 8.90 11.77
C GLY A 114 10.15 8.92 10.68
N PHE A 115 9.74 9.06 9.42
CA PHE A 115 10.67 9.24 8.32
C PHE A 115 11.53 10.52 8.49
N ASN A 116 10.91 11.65 8.84
CA ASN A 116 11.63 12.90 9.06
C ASN A 116 12.60 12.79 10.23
N ILE A 117 12.22 12.15 11.34
CA ILE A 117 13.12 11.91 12.48
C ILE A 117 14.40 11.17 12.03
N ILE A 118 14.24 10.16 11.17
CA ILE A 118 15.36 9.34 10.67
C ILE A 118 16.23 10.14 9.69
N VAL A 119 15.61 10.86 8.73
CA VAL A 119 16.34 11.57 7.68
C VAL A 119 17.05 12.80 8.23
N ASP A 120 16.37 13.58 9.08
CA ASP A 120 16.92 14.80 9.66
C ASP A 120 17.75 14.52 10.92
N ASN A 121 17.78 13.27 11.38
CA ASN A 121 18.54 12.83 12.55
C ASN A 121 18.25 13.66 13.82
N TYR A 122 16.97 13.90 14.10
CA TYR A 122 16.57 14.68 15.28
C TYR A 122 17.01 14.04 16.57
N PHE A 123 16.96 12.71 16.66
CA PHE A 123 17.52 11.87 17.72
C PHE A 123 17.73 10.44 17.19
N SER A 124 18.58 9.69 17.87
CA SER A 124 18.98 8.34 17.48
C SER A 124 18.74 7.32 18.60
N VAL A 125 18.80 6.03 18.24
CA VAL A 125 18.76 4.94 19.23
C VAL A 125 19.92 5.11 20.21
N GLY A 126 19.59 5.16 21.49
CA GLY A 126 20.54 5.40 22.57
C GLY A 126 20.45 6.78 23.23
N ASP A 127 19.84 7.75 22.56
CA ASP A 127 19.64 9.08 23.09
C ASP A 127 18.59 9.09 24.22
N ILE A 128 18.73 10.04 25.15
CA ILE A 128 17.71 10.28 26.18
C ILE A 128 16.89 11.49 25.71
N ILE A 129 15.60 11.27 25.53
CA ILE A 129 14.67 12.30 25.07
C ILE A 129 13.50 12.44 26.04
N LYS A 130 12.91 13.63 26.07
CA LYS A 130 11.69 13.91 26.83
C LYS A 130 10.55 14.28 25.89
N ILE A 131 9.45 13.55 25.96
CA ILE A 131 8.24 13.79 25.17
C ILE A 131 7.08 13.94 26.13
N GLY A 132 6.56 15.19 26.28
CA GLY A 132 5.57 15.51 27.31
C GLY A 132 6.13 15.23 28.71
N ASP A 133 5.46 14.35 29.45
CA ASP A 133 5.86 13.95 30.81
C ASP A 133 6.74 12.69 30.87
N VAL A 134 6.99 12.07 29.70
CA VAL A 134 7.78 10.84 29.62
C VAL A 134 9.23 11.20 29.25
N GLU A 135 10.17 10.81 30.09
CA GLU A 135 11.60 10.88 29.85
C GLU A 135 12.18 9.47 29.76
N GLY A 136 12.90 9.17 28.67
CA GLY A 136 13.40 7.82 28.48
C GLY A 136 14.49 7.75 27.42
N LYS A 137 15.24 6.65 27.49
CA LYS A 137 16.24 6.30 26.48
C LYS A 137 15.57 5.63 25.29
N VAL A 138 15.86 6.12 24.08
CA VAL A 138 15.39 5.54 22.82
C VAL A 138 16.01 4.15 22.66
N ILE A 139 15.18 3.12 22.65
CA ILE A 139 15.63 1.72 22.46
C ILE A 139 15.32 1.19 21.06
N GLU A 140 14.31 1.77 20.41
CA GLU A 140 13.94 1.41 19.03
C GLU A 140 13.30 2.62 18.35
N LEU A 141 13.72 2.90 17.14
CA LEU A 141 13.19 3.95 16.29
C LEU A 141 12.52 3.29 15.07
N GLY A 142 11.18 3.27 15.06
CA GLY A 142 10.39 2.75 13.96
C GLY A 142 9.81 3.86 13.09
N VAL A 143 9.32 3.49 11.91
CA VAL A 143 8.70 4.45 10.98
C VAL A 143 7.42 5.05 11.55
N LYS A 144 6.64 4.28 12.32
CA LYS A 144 5.35 4.73 12.89
C LYS A 144 5.46 5.15 14.35
N SER A 145 6.36 4.54 15.10
CA SER A 145 6.46 4.73 16.56
C SER A 145 7.88 4.57 17.04
N THR A 146 8.20 5.30 18.10
CA THR A 146 9.46 5.23 18.84
C THR A 146 9.22 4.54 20.18
N LYS A 147 10.12 3.61 20.57
CA LYS A 147 10.10 2.97 21.88
C LYS A 147 11.13 3.62 22.80
N LEU A 148 10.66 4.05 23.95
CA LEU A 148 11.47 4.64 25.00
C LEU A 148 11.51 3.70 26.21
N LYS A 149 12.66 3.55 26.81
CA LYS A 149 12.82 2.91 28.12
C LYS A 149 12.94 4.02 29.17
N ASP A 150 12.05 4.01 30.15
CA ASP A 150 12.07 4.97 31.27
C ASP A 150 13.46 4.94 31.95
N VAL A 151 13.93 6.14 32.31
CA VAL A 151 15.22 6.28 33.02
C VAL A 151 15.14 5.77 34.47
N ASN A 152 13.97 5.86 35.11
CA ASN A 152 13.75 5.54 36.51
C ASN A 152 13.21 4.13 36.75
N ASN A 153 12.45 3.62 35.80
CA ASN A 153 11.77 2.33 35.88
C ASN A 153 12.04 1.56 34.59
N ASP A 154 12.10 0.24 34.63
CA ASP A 154 12.31 -0.58 33.45
C ASP A 154 11.10 -0.61 32.47
N ASN A 155 10.18 0.34 32.59
CA ASN A 155 8.99 0.45 31.75
C ASN A 155 9.35 0.86 30.32
N ILE A 156 8.68 0.24 29.37
CA ILE A 156 8.81 0.59 27.95
C ILE A 156 7.56 1.36 27.52
N PHE A 157 7.78 2.58 27.04
CA PHE A 157 6.75 3.40 26.42
C PHE A 157 6.84 3.30 24.91
N VAL A 158 5.69 3.15 24.25
CA VAL A 158 5.56 3.18 22.79
C VAL A 158 4.81 4.44 22.42
N ILE A 159 5.50 5.35 21.77
CA ILE A 159 4.96 6.68 21.40
C ILE A 159 4.84 6.74 19.89
N ALA A 160 3.70 7.22 19.37
CA ALA A 160 3.55 7.54 17.95
C ALA A 160 4.45 8.73 17.59
N ASN A 161 5.00 8.68 16.39
CA ASN A 161 5.95 9.71 15.93
C ASN A 161 5.27 11.03 15.57
#